data_3796fa7e2a2917099d6b49364c9a331d
#
_entry.id   3796fa7e2a2917099d6b49364c9a331d
#
_cell.length_a   1.000
_cell.length_b   1.000
_cell.length_c   1.000
_cell.angle_alpha   90.00
_cell.angle_beta   90.00
_cell.angle_gamma   90.00
#
_symmetry.space_group_name_H-M   'P 1'
#
loop_
_entity.id
_entity.type
_entity.pdbx_description
1 polymer ?
#
loop_
_entity_poly.entity_id
_entity_poly.type
_entity_poly.pdbx_seq_one_letter_code
_entity_poly.pdbx_strand_id
1 'polypeptide(L)'
;GPNTISTYMRTLQAVYNRWMPPGMVNYNPILFKELYTKVESRTKRALTAGQMRQLETTEFCVLSLPQQRVLACFMLMFMLRGMPFIDLAHLRKQNLQGRRIVYRRHKTGKLMVVDVPPDAFRLLQKYRNRAESEYLFPILNEASPGKERYHLYQDTLRRFNRELARLMKKLLPGVSVSSYTARHTWATLAYHSGTPLGLISQSLGHSSIRVTMSYLKPFDAEVIDKVNRQVIALVKGSKKKKVDSINMLYGTLLR
;
A
#
# COMPACT_ATOMS: atom_id res chain seq x y z
N GLY A 1 6.50 21.55 -0.59
CA GLY A 1 5.57 21.49 0.55
C GLY A 1 6.29 21.21 1.87
N PRO A 2 5.61 21.32 3.04
CA PRO A 2 6.24 21.19 4.38
C PRO A 2 7.07 19.91 4.54
N ASN A 3 6.54 18.77 4.13
CA ASN A 3 7.26 17.49 4.22
C ASN A 3 8.54 17.43 3.36
N THR A 4 8.59 18.16 2.26
CA THR A 4 9.80 18.26 1.41
C THR A 4 10.87 19.05 2.14
N ILE A 5 10.50 20.20 2.71
CA ILE A 5 11.40 21.04 3.52
C ILE A 5 11.93 20.23 4.71
N SER A 6 11.04 19.57 5.47
CA SER A 6 11.42 18.70 6.57
C SER A 6 12.42 17.59 6.15
N THR A 7 12.24 17.01 4.97
CA THR A 7 13.17 15.99 4.46
C THR A 7 14.55 16.57 4.20
N TYR A 8 14.63 17.74 3.56
CA TYR A 8 15.90 18.40 3.31
C TYR A 8 16.58 18.84 4.61
N MET A 9 15.83 19.41 5.53
CA MET A 9 16.40 19.84 6.83
C MET A 9 16.95 18.66 7.64
N ARG A 10 16.24 17.54 7.70
CA ARG A 10 16.74 16.32 8.34
C ARG A 10 17.98 15.75 7.65
N THR A 11 18.04 15.82 6.33
CA THR A 11 19.23 15.37 5.58
C THR A 11 20.42 16.27 5.87
N LEU A 12 20.23 17.60 5.84
CA LEU A 12 21.27 18.56 6.20
C LEU A 12 21.76 18.36 7.65
N GLN A 13 20.85 18.17 8.59
CA GLN A 13 21.18 17.88 9.99
C GLN A 13 22.00 16.57 10.11
N ALA A 14 21.63 15.53 9.38
CA ALA A 14 22.37 14.27 9.39
C ALA A 14 23.79 14.44 8.82
N VAL A 15 23.94 15.21 7.73
CA VAL A 15 25.25 15.55 7.14
C VAL A 15 26.06 16.38 8.12
N TYR A 16 25.48 17.43 8.68
CA TYR A 16 26.15 18.29 9.68
C TYR A 16 26.67 17.47 10.87
N ASN A 17 25.81 16.67 11.49
CA ASN A 17 26.19 15.85 12.66
C ASN A 17 27.26 14.78 12.32
N ARG A 18 27.37 14.38 11.06
CA ARG A 18 28.43 13.45 10.63
C ARG A 18 29.79 14.12 10.45
N TRP A 19 29.80 15.36 9.92
CA TRP A 19 31.04 16.10 9.63
C TRP A 19 31.48 16.97 10.81
N MET A 20 30.55 17.40 11.64
CA MET A 20 30.75 18.20 12.84
C MET A 20 30.12 17.46 14.03
N PRO A 21 30.71 16.33 14.51
CA PRO A 21 30.14 15.59 15.62
C PRO A 21 30.21 16.41 16.94
N PRO A 22 29.34 16.11 17.92
CA PRO A 22 29.38 16.72 19.23
C PRO A 22 30.79 16.62 19.86
N GLY A 23 31.29 17.71 20.40
CA GLY A 23 32.64 17.81 20.96
C GLY A 23 33.67 18.51 20.08
N MET A 24 33.38 18.78 18.82
CA MET A 24 34.20 19.67 18.00
C MET A 24 34.01 21.14 18.42
N VAL A 25 35.09 21.93 18.36
CA VAL A 25 35.09 23.35 18.73
C VAL A 25 33.99 24.17 18.04
N ASN A 26 33.71 23.88 16.79
CA ASN A 26 32.72 24.61 15.98
C ASN A 26 31.35 23.93 15.96
N TYR A 27 31.09 22.88 16.75
CA TYR A 27 29.77 22.23 16.79
C TYR A 27 28.74 23.15 17.46
N ASN A 28 27.66 23.43 16.71
CA ASN A 28 26.52 24.21 17.22
C ASN A 28 25.30 23.32 17.45
N PRO A 29 24.96 22.97 18.71
CA PRO A 29 23.85 22.06 19.00
C PRO A 29 22.48 22.66 18.73
N ILE A 30 22.37 23.98 18.59
CA ILE A 30 21.09 24.67 18.36
C ILE A 30 20.82 25.02 16.90
N LEU A 31 21.79 24.79 16.00
CA LEU A 31 21.69 25.17 14.58
C LEU A 31 20.41 24.67 13.90
N PHE A 32 19.92 23.49 14.28
CA PHE A 32 18.73 22.87 13.71
C PHE A 32 17.51 22.89 14.65
N LYS A 33 17.60 23.55 15.83
CA LYS A 33 16.56 23.48 16.88
C LYS A 33 15.24 24.10 16.42
N GLU A 34 15.28 25.18 15.66
CA GLU A 34 14.09 25.90 15.21
C GLU A 34 13.62 25.49 13.81
N LEU A 35 14.36 24.59 13.15
CA LEU A 35 13.99 24.17 11.80
C LEU A 35 12.87 23.15 11.82
N TYR A 36 11.97 23.30 10.83
CA TYR A 36 10.85 22.39 10.66
C TYR A 36 11.32 21.00 10.22
N THR A 37 11.35 20.07 11.15
CA THR A 37 11.72 18.66 10.93
C THR A 37 10.53 17.69 11.11
N LYS A 38 9.35 18.21 11.43
CA LYS A 38 8.14 17.39 11.64
C LYS A 38 7.62 16.86 10.30
N VAL A 39 6.99 15.70 10.36
CA VAL A 39 6.31 15.11 9.20
C VAL A 39 4.81 15.24 9.39
N GLU A 40 4.16 16.02 8.53
CA GLU A 40 2.70 16.11 8.52
C GLU A 40 2.09 14.83 7.96
N SER A 41 1.17 14.26 8.71
CA SER A 41 0.39 13.12 8.23
C SER A 41 -0.60 13.59 7.18
N ARG A 42 -0.41 13.16 5.94
CA ARG A 42 -1.39 13.43 4.87
C ARG A 42 -2.57 12.48 5.00
N THR A 43 -3.76 12.96 4.65
CA THR A 43 -4.97 12.13 4.54
C THR A 43 -4.69 10.90 3.67
N LYS A 44 -4.98 9.72 4.20
CA LYS A 44 -4.74 8.46 3.50
C LYS A 44 -5.82 8.27 2.43
N ARG A 45 -5.38 8.01 1.21
CA ARG A 45 -6.25 7.80 0.03
C ARG A 45 -6.65 6.32 -0.09
N ALA A 46 -7.21 5.75 0.97
CA ALA A 46 -7.76 4.40 0.93
C ALA A 46 -9.17 4.44 0.33
N LEU A 47 -9.48 3.52 -0.56
CA LEU A 47 -10.82 3.31 -1.09
C LEU A 47 -11.68 2.56 -0.08
N THR A 48 -12.99 2.79 -0.12
CA THR A 48 -13.95 2.00 0.65
C THR A 48 -14.17 0.62 0.02
N ALA A 49 -14.74 -0.32 0.77
CA ALA A 49 -15.12 -1.63 0.23
C ALA A 49 -16.11 -1.52 -0.95
N GLY A 50 -17.07 -0.56 -0.86
CA GLY A 50 -18.00 -0.28 -1.95
C GLY A 50 -17.31 0.20 -3.22
N GLN A 51 -16.34 1.13 -3.09
CA GLN A 51 -15.56 1.62 -4.23
C GLN A 51 -14.69 0.50 -4.85
N MET A 52 -14.09 -0.37 -4.02
CA MET A 52 -13.35 -1.52 -4.55
C MET A 52 -14.26 -2.50 -5.27
N ARG A 53 -15.47 -2.76 -4.77
CA ARG A 53 -16.47 -3.60 -5.44
C ARG A 53 -16.88 -3.00 -6.79
N GLN A 54 -17.08 -1.69 -6.87
CA GLN A 54 -17.38 -1.01 -8.14
C GLN A 54 -16.26 -1.21 -9.18
N LEU A 55 -14.98 -1.18 -8.76
CA LEU A 55 -13.86 -1.46 -9.66
C LEU A 55 -13.81 -2.92 -10.08
N GLU A 56 -14.13 -3.86 -9.18
CA GLU A 56 -14.16 -5.30 -9.45
C GLU A 56 -15.25 -5.66 -10.45
N THR A 57 -16.44 -5.07 -10.32
CA THR A 57 -17.57 -5.31 -11.22
C THR A 57 -17.51 -4.54 -12.53
N THR A 58 -16.47 -3.70 -12.73
CA THR A 58 -16.29 -2.97 -13.99
C THR A 58 -16.06 -3.95 -15.13
N GLU A 59 -16.91 -3.87 -16.15
CA GLU A 59 -16.74 -4.66 -17.37
C GLU A 59 -15.51 -4.21 -18.16
N PHE A 60 -14.52 -5.10 -18.25
CA PHE A 60 -13.26 -4.80 -18.94
C PHE A 60 -13.45 -4.56 -20.45
N CYS A 61 -14.51 -5.11 -21.06
CA CYS A 61 -14.78 -4.97 -22.49
C CYS A 61 -15.10 -3.53 -22.92
N VAL A 62 -15.66 -2.72 -22.02
CA VAL A 62 -15.95 -1.30 -22.29
C VAL A 62 -14.73 -0.38 -22.15
N LEU A 63 -13.62 -0.93 -21.68
CA LEU A 63 -12.38 -0.19 -21.49
C LEU A 63 -11.42 -0.42 -22.67
N SER A 64 -10.67 0.63 -23.04
CA SER A 64 -9.57 0.47 -23.99
C SER A 64 -8.48 -0.44 -23.41
N LEU A 65 -7.70 -1.11 -24.26
CA LEU A 65 -6.64 -2.03 -23.81
C LEU A 65 -5.64 -1.41 -22.80
N PRO A 66 -5.18 -0.15 -22.98
CA PRO A 66 -4.36 0.53 -21.95
C PRO A 66 -5.10 0.69 -20.61
N GLN A 67 -6.39 1.05 -20.62
CA GLN A 67 -7.19 1.19 -19.41
C GLN A 67 -7.40 -0.15 -18.71
N GLN A 68 -7.66 -1.22 -19.47
CA GLN A 68 -7.76 -2.58 -18.94
C GLN A 68 -6.47 -2.99 -18.21
N ARG A 69 -5.30 -2.75 -18.81
CA ARG A 69 -3.99 -3.05 -18.21
C ARG A 69 -3.76 -2.29 -16.91
N VAL A 70 -4.10 -1.01 -16.90
CA VAL A 70 -3.96 -0.16 -15.71
C VAL A 70 -4.87 -0.63 -14.57
N LEU A 71 -6.14 -0.93 -14.87
CA LEU A 71 -7.08 -1.46 -13.89
C LEU A 71 -6.63 -2.83 -13.38
N ALA A 72 -6.22 -3.72 -14.27
CA ALA A 72 -5.72 -5.04 -13.90
C ALA A 72 -4.49 -4.95 -12.96
N CYS A 73 -3.52 -4.09 -13.28
CA CYS A 73 -2.37 -3.87 -12.40
C CYS A 73 -2.79 -3.32 -11.02
N PHE A 74 -3.73 -2.37 -10.97
CA PHE A 74 -4.23 -1.82 -9.72
C PHE A 74 -4.94 -2.89 -8.88
N MET A 75 -5.80 -3.70 -9.48
CA MET A 75 -6.49 -4.80 -8.82
C MET A 75 -5.52 -5.89 -8.36
N LEU A 76 -4.52 -6.24 -9.17
CA LEU A 76 -3.47 -7.18 -8.79
C LEU A 76 -2.67 -6.67 -7.58
N MET A 77 -2.27 -5.39 -7.57
CA MET A 77 -1.60 -4.82 -6.41
C MET A 77 -2.45 -4.94 -5.13
N PHE A 78 -3.75 -4.72 -5.23
CA PHE A 78 -4.66 -4.89 -4.09
C PHE A 78 -4.78 -6.36 -3.67
N MET A 79 -5.12 -7.26 -4.59
CA MET A 79 -5.34 -8.70 -4.30
C MET A 79 -4.07 -9.40 -3.82
N LEU A 80 -2.89 -8.91 -4.19
CA LEU A 80 -1.59 -9.41 -3.76
C LEU A 80 -1.10 -8.71 -2.47
N ARG A 81 -1.99 -8.52 -1.51
CA ARG A 81 -1.73 -7.93 -0.18
C ARG A 81 -1.16 -6.52 -0.24
N GLY A 82 -1.68 -5.68 -1.12
CA GLY A 82 -1.19 -4.32 -1.28
C GLY A 82 0.25 -4.26 -1.81
N MET A 83 0.61 -5.11 -2.75
CA MET A 83 1.93 -5.11 -3.38
C MET A 83 2.24 -3.74 -3.98
N PRO A 84 3.39 -3.11 -3.68
CA PRO A 84 3.77 -1.84 -4.29
C PRO A 84 4.00 -1.98 -5.80
N PHE A 85 3.74 -0.92 -6.56
CA PHE A 85 3.96 -0.91 -8.01
C PHE A 85 5.39 -1.25 -8.40
N ILE A 86 6.38 -0.82 -7.61
CA ILE A 86 7.79 -1.16 -7.86
C ILE A 86 8.02 -2.67 -7.78
N ASP A 87 7.43 -3.35 -6.79
CA ASP A 87 7.58 -4.79 -6.64
C ASP A 87 6.86 -5.50 -7.80
N LEU A 88 5.62 -5.08 -8.14
CA LEU A 88 4.87 -5.64 -9.28
C LEU A 88 5.63 -5.48 -10.60
N ALA A 89 6.21 -4.29 -10.86
CA ALA A 89 6.94 -3.98 -12.09
C ALA A 89 8.21 -4.81 -12.24
N HIS A 90 8.87 -5.17 -11.14
CA HIS A 90 10.10 -5.96 -11.13
C HIS A 90 9.89 -7.47 -10.94
N LEU A 91 8.63 -7.94 -10.84
CA LEU A 91 8.36 -9.38 -10.80
C LEU A 91 8.88 -10.06 -12.07
N ARG A 92 9.64 -11.13 -11.90
CA ARG A 92 10.11 -11.99 -12.97
C ARG A 92 9.20 -13.21 -13.13
N LYS A 93 9.20 -13.84 -14.28
CA LYS A 93 8.42 -15.06 -14.56
C LYS A 93 8.76 -16.18 -13.57
N GLN A 94 10.03 -16.32 -13.19
CA GLN A 94 10.50 -17.30 -12.19
C GLN A 94 9.98 -17.04 -10.76
N ASN A 95 9.51 -15.83 -10.46
CA ASN A 95 8.90 -15.55 -9.16
C ASN A 95 7.53 -16.20 -9.00
N LEU A 96 6.87 -16.55 -10.10
CA LEU A 96 5.60 -17.26 -10.07
C LEU A 96 5.85 -18.77 -10.00
N GLN A 97 5.61 -19.37 -8.84
CA GLN A 97 5.78 -20.80 -8.56
C GLN A 97 4.40 -21.42 -8.30
N GLY A 98 3.81 -22.03 -9.32
CA GLY A 98 2.43 -22.49 -9.27
C GLY A 98 1.47 -21.34 -9.02
N ARG A 99 0.81 -21.36 -7.85
CA ARG A 99 -0.11 -20.29 -7.42
C ARG A 99 0.49 -19.40 -6.32
N ARG A 100 1.80 -19.36 -6.20
CA ARG A 100 2.50 -18.48 -5.24
C ARG A 100 3.46 -17.57 -5.97
N ILE A 101 3.57 -16.32 -5.49
CA ILE A 101 4.60 -15.38 -5.91
C ILE A 101 5.63 -15.31 -4.79
N VAL A 102 6.87 -15.70 -5.11
CA VAL A 102 8.03 -15.67 -4.19
C VAL A 102 9.01 -14.62 -4.71
N TYR A 103 9.18 -13.54 -3.97
CA TYR A 103 10.04 -12.44 -4.38
C TYR A 103 10.69 -11.72 -3.19
N ARG A 104 11.76 -10.98 -3.45
CA ARG A 104 12.33 -10.07 -2.46
C ARG A 104 11.80 -8.65 -2.70
N ARG A 105 11.32 -8.01 -1.65
CA ARG A 105 10.86 -6.62 -1.72
C ARG A 105 11.98 -5.71 -2.19
N HIS A 106 11.71 -4.89 -3.21
CA HIS A 106 12.69 -3.98 -3.80
C HIS A 106 13.27 -2.98 -2.77
N LYS A 107 12.42 -2.44 -1.87
CA LYS A 107 12.84 -1.44 -0.87
C LYS A 107 13.64 -2.02 0.31
N THR A 108 13.37 -3.24 0.74
CA THR A 108 13.85 -3.77 2.03
C THR A 108 14.59 -5.10 1.91
N GLY A 109 14.63 -5.72 0.73
CA GLY A 109 15.20 -7.05 0.52
C GLY A 109 14.44 -8.19 1.20
N LYS A 110 13.38 -7.89 1.98
CA LYS A 110 12.63 -8.91 2.71
C LYS A 110 11.98 -9.91 1.76
N LEU A 111 12.15 -11.20 2.05
CA LEU A 111 11.49 -12.27 1.31
C LEU A 111 9.99 -12.23 1.57
N MET A 112 9.22 -12.28 0.50
CA MET A 112 7.76 -12.30 0.51
C MET A 112 7.27 -13.54 -0.22
N VAL A 113 6.34 -14.25 0.41
CA VAL A 113 5.62 -15.38 -0.19
C VAL A 113 4.15 -15.01 -0.16
N VAL A 114 3.56 -14.82 -1.34
CA VAL A 114 2.19 -14.37 -1.52
C VAL A 114 1.42 -15.40 -2.31
N ASP A 115 0.38 -15.97 -1.72
CA ASP A 115 -0.58 -16.80 -2.44
C ASP A 115 -1.37 -15.94 -3.42
N VAL A 116 -1.60 -16.46 -4.62
CA VAL A 116 -2.32 -15.77 -5.69
C VAL A 116 -3.77 -16.27 -5.72
N PRO A 117 -4.74 -15.48 -5.20
CA PRO A 117 -6.15 -15.86 -5.24
C PRO A 117 -6.64 -16.17 -6.66
N PRO A 118 -7.70 -16.98 -6.84
CA PRO A 118 -8.20 -17.36 -8.18
C PRO A 118 -8.42 -16.18 -9.12
N ASP A 119 -9.02 -15.10 -8.62
CA ASP A 119 -9.34 -13.92 -9.42
C ASP A 119 -8.08 -13.16 -9.84
N ALA A 120 -7.13 -13.00 -8.90
CA ALA A 120 -5.82 -12.44 -9.21
C ALA A 120 -5.06 -13.31 -10.22
N PHE A 121 -5.17 -14.63 -10.12
CA PHE A 121 -4.52 -15.54 -11.05
C PHE A 121 -5.10 -15.41 -12.46
N ARG A 122 -6.43 -15.26 -12.60
CA ARG A 122 -7.08 -15.00 -13.91
C ARG A 122 -6.58 -13.70 -14.53
N LEU A 123 -6.53 -12.61 -13.76
CA LEU A 123 -5.99 -11.33 -14.22
C LEU A 123 -4.51 -11.44 -14.61
N LEU A 124 -3.70 -12.12 -13.78
CA LEU A 124 -2.29 -12.35 -14.05
C LEU A 124 -2.11 -13.10 -15.37
N GLN A 125 -2.81 -14.20 -15.60
CA GLN A 125 -2.71 -14.98 -16.82
C GLN A 125 -3.13 -14.18 -18.06
N LYS A 126 -4.16 -13.34 -17.94
CA LYS A 126 -4.65 -12.50 -19.04
C LYS A 126 -3.64 -11.42 -19.44
N TYR A 127 -2.98 -10.78 -18.47
CA TYR A 127 -2.17 -9.57 -18.69
C TYR A 127 -0.66 -9.81 -18.51
N ARG A 128 -0.22 -11.05 -18.25
CA ARG A 128 1.21 -11.37 -18.14
C ARG A 128 1.95 -11.11 -19.47
N ASN A 129 3.24 -10.85 -19.34
CA ASN A 129 4.11 -10.69 -20.49
C ASN A 129 4.31 -12.03 -21.22
N ARG A 130 3.94 -12.07 -22.49
CA ARG A 130 4.09 -13.25 -23.37
C ARG A 130 5.35 -13.18 -24.25
N ALA A 131 6.01 -12.03 -24.32
CA ALA A 131 7.25 -11.85 -25.05
C ALA A 131 8.41 -12.61 -24.40
N GLU A 132 9.51 -12.79 -25.12
CA GLU A 132 10.79 -13.24 -24.58
C GLU A 132 11.39 -12.17 -23.68
N SER A 133 10.92 -12.12 -22.44
CA SER A 133 11.33 -11.18 -21.40
C SER A 133 11.28 -11.90 -20.08
N GLU A 134 12.23 -11.60 -19.20
CA GLU A 134 12.24 -12.16 -17.85
C GLU A 134 11.08 -11.62 -16.98
N TYR A 135 10.57 -10.42 -17.29
CA TYR A 135 9.52 -9.79 -16.48
C TYR A 135 8.18 -10.47 -16.65
N LEU A 136 7.48 -10.64 -15.52
CA LEU A 136 6.16 -11.25 -15.47
C LEU A 136 5.10 -10.37 -16.14
N PHE A 137 5.25 -9.05 -16.07
CA PHE A 137 4.35 -8.07 -16.67
C PHE A 137 5.08 -7.18 -17.66
N PRO A 138 4.42 -6.72 -18.75
CA PRO A 138 5.04 -5.83 -19.75
C PRO A 138 5.08 -4.37 -19.24
N ILE A 139 5.67 -4.16 -18.08
CA ILE A 139 5.78 -2.85 -17.41
C ILE A 139 7.16 -2.26 -17.63
N LEU A 140 8.20 -3.08 -17.54
CA LEU A 140 9.60 -2.71 -17.75
C LEU A 140 10.18 -3.53 -18.91
N ASN A 141 11.19 -2.95 -19.57
CA ASN A 141 11.99 -3.60 -20.60
C ASN A 141 13.38 -3.94 -20.06
N GLU A 142 14.01 -4.97 -20.60
CA GLU A 142 15.32 -5.47 -20.14
C GLU A 142 16.50 -4.56 -20.53
N ALA A 143 16.28 -3.65 -21.47
CA ALA A 143 17.32 -3.07 -22.28
C ALA A 143 18.27 -2.07 -21.57
N SER A 144 18.02 -1.67 -20.30
CA SER A 144 18.83 -0.58 -19.74
C SER A 144 19.50 -0.93 -18.42
N PRO A 145 20.83 -0.86 -18.31
CA PRO A 145 21.56 -1.04 -17.05
C PRO A 145 21.51 0.21 -16.15
N GLY A 146 21.54 -0.02 -14.83
CA GLY A 146 21.86 1.01 -13.85
C GLY A 146 20.89 2.22 -13.79
N LYS A 147 21.41 3.42 -14.00
CA LYS A 147 20.66 4.70 -13.90
C LYS A 147 19.50 4.80 -14.89
N GLU A 148 19.67 4.31 -16.10
CA GLU A 148 18.62 4.32 -17.14
C GLU A 148 17.40 3.49 -16.72
N ARG A 149 17.61 2.34 -16.10
CA ARG A 149 16.52 1.49 -15.56
C ARG A 149 15.70 2.23 -14.50
N TYR A 150 16.38 2.99 -13.65
CA TYR A 150 15.70 3.82 -12.66
C TYR A 150 14.83 4.91 -13.30
N HIS A 151 15.35 5.61 -14.29
CA HIS A 151 14.60 6.63 -15.03
C HIS A 151 13.41 6.01 -15.77
N LEU A 152 13.62 4.89 -16.45
CA LEU A 152 12.55 4.14 -17.13
C LEU A 152 11.42 3.75 -16.14
N TYR A 153 11.80 3.25 -14.97
CA TYR A 153 10.81 2.94 -13.92
C TYR A 153 10.04 4.19 -13.48
N GLN A 154 10.72 5.31 -13.26
CA GLN A 154 10.08 6.56 -12.83
C GLN A 154 9.09 7.09 -13.90
N ASP A 155 9.46 7.02 -15.16
CA ASP A 155 8.59 7.43 -16.26
C ASP A 155 7.39 6.50 -16.41
N THR A 156 7.62 5.21 -16.27
CA THR A 156 6.56 4.21 -16.30
C THR A 156 5.58 4.39 -15.14
N LEU A 157 6.08 4.66 -13.92
CA LEU A 157 5.25 4.95 -12.76
C LEU A 157 4.43 6.25 -12.96
N ARG A 158 5.05 7.31 -13.51
CA ARG A 158 4.34 8.57 -13.81
C ARG A 158 3.23 8.34 -14.83
N ARG A 159 3.52 7.59 -15.91
CA ARG A 159 2.54 7.22 -16.94
C ARG A 159 1.40 6.39 -16.33
N PHE A 160 1.73 5.35 -15.58
CA PHE A 160 0.75 4.52 -14.88
C PHE A 160 -0.19 5.36 -13.99
N ASN A 161 0.36 6.20 -13.13
CA ASN A 161 -0.44 7.03 -12.24
C ASN A 161 -1.34 8.03 -12.99
N ARG A 162 -0.86 8.59 -14.11
CA ARG A 162 -1.64 9.48 -14.96
C ARG A 162 -2.82 8.77 -15.61
N GLU A 163 -2.58 7.60 -16.18
CA GLU A 163 -3.65 6.79 -16.81
C GLU A 163 -4.63 6.24 -15.75
N LEU A 164 -4.12 5.82 -14.59
CA LEU A 164 -4.95 5.41 -13.46
C LEU A 164 -5.86 6.56 -13.00
N ALA A 165 -5.33 7.76 -12.84
CA ALA A 165 -6.12 8.93 -12.43
C ALA A 165 -7.21 9.27 -13.46
N ARG A 166 -6.90 9.20 -14.76
CA ARG A 166 -7.88 9.41 -15.85
C ARG A 166 -8.99 8.36 -15.81
N LEU A 167 -8.63 7.09 -15.62
CA LEU A 167 -9.60 6.01 -15.52
C LEU A 167 -10.48 6.17 -14.28
N MET A 168 -9.89 6.45 -13.13
CA MET A 168 -10.62 6.60 -11.87
C MET A 168 -11.55 7.82 -11.88
N LYS A 169 -11.20 8.89 -12.60
CA LYS A 169 -12.12 10.03 -12.79
C LYS A 169 -13.44 9.62 -13.47
N LYS A 170 -13.39 8.58 -14.32
CA LYS A 170 -14.59 8.02 -14.98
C LYS A 170 -15.32 7.02 -14.08
N LEU A 171 -14.58 6.12 -13.41
CA LEU A 171 -15.17 5.03 -12.64
C LEU A 171 -15.57 5.45 -11.21
N LEU A 172 -14.82 6.36 -10.59
CA LEU A 172 -15.00 6.83 -9.22
C LEU A 172 -14.88 8.36 -9.17
N PRO A 173 -15.86 9.13 -9.67
CA PRO A 173 -15.81 10.59 -9.67
C PRO A 173 -15.52 11.15 -8.27
N GLY A 174 -14.69 12.18 -8.18
CA GLY A 174 -14.32 12.84 -6.92
C GLY A 174 -13.24 12.11 -6.10
N VAL A 175 -12.82 10.90 -6.50
CA VAL A 175 -11.83 10.10 -5.77
C VAL A 175 -10.44 10.22 -6.40
N SER A 176 -9.46 10.68 -5.61
CA SER A 176 -8.07 10.76 -6.06
C SER A 176 -7.33 9.45 -5.77
N VAL A 177 -6.86 8.79 -6.82
CA VAL A 177 -6.20 7.48 -6.77
C VAL A 177 -4.79 7.53 -7.35
N SER A 178 -3.89 6.79 -6.74
CA SER A 178 -2.53 6.53 -7.25
C SER A 178 -2.18 5.05 -7.07
N SER A 179 -1.08 4.60 -7.62
CA SER A 179 -0.57 3.23 -7.42
C SER A 179 -0.48 2.84 -5.94
N TYR A 180 -0.17 3.80 -5.08
CA TYR A 180 -0.04 3.59 -3.64
C TYR A 180 -1.40 3.39 -2.93
N THR A 181 -2.49 3.85 -3.54
CA THR A 181 -3.85 3.70 -3.02
C THR A 181 -4.25 2.24 -2.85
N ALA A 182 -3.84 1.34 -3.75
CA ALA A 182 -4.10 -0.10 -3.62
C ALA A 182 -3.58 -0.66 -2.28
N ARG A 183 -2.37 -0.26 -1.90
CA ARG A 183 -1.75 -0.68 -0.64
C ARG A 183 -2.41 -0.05 0.59
N HIS A 184 -2.74 1.24 0.53
CA HIS A 184 -3.49 1.90 1.61
C HIS A 184 -4.88 1.26 1.79
N THR A 185 -5.55 0.96 0.69
CA THR A 185 -6.87 0.31 0.68
C THR A 185 -6.80 -1.07 1.32
N TRP A 186 -5.87 -1.91 0.89
CA TRP A 186 -5.74 -3.25 1.47
C TRP A 186 -5.46 -3.19 2.97
N ALA A 187 -4.51 -2.35 3.38
CA ALA A 187 -4.16 -2.19 4.80
C ALA A 187 -5.34 -1.68 5.64
N THR A 188 -6.05 -0.67 5.15
CA THR A 188 -7.18 -0.06 5.85
C THR A 188 -8.36 -1.03 5.95
N LEU A 189 -8.71 -1.72 4.85
CA LEU A 189 -9.79 -2.69 4.87
C LEU A 189 -9.47 -3.87 5.78
N ALA A 190 -8.24 -4.39 5.77
CA ALA A 190 -7.79 -5.41 6.70
C ALA A 190 -7.89 -4.95 8.17
N TYR A 191 -7.47 -3.71 8.45
CA TYR A 191 -7.59 -3.12 9.78
C TYR A 191 -9.05 -2.96 10.23
N HIS A 192 -9.90 -2.44 9.35
CA HIS A 192 -11.33 -2.24 9.64
C HIS A 192 -12.10 -3.56 9.74
N SER A 193 -11.59 -4.66 9.16
CA SER A 193 -12.14 -6.01 9.34
C SER A 193 -11.67 -6.70 10.64
N GLY A 194 -10.92 -6.01 11.51
CA GLY A 194 -10.44 -6.55 12.78
C GLY A 194 -9.13 -7.35 12.68
N THR A 195 -8.46 -7.37 11.51
CA THR A 195 -7.18 -8.09 11.39
C THR A 195 -6.13 -7.49 12.33
N PRO A 196 -5.42 -8.29 13.14
CA PRO A 196 -4.38 -7.81 14.02
C PRO A 196 -3.28 -7.05 13.31
N LEU A 197 -2.83 -5.92 13.88
CA LEU A 197 -1.81 -5.06 13.28
C LEU A 197 -0.50 -5.79 12.95
N GLY A 198 -0.13 -6.78 13.77
CA GLY A 198 1.04 -7.63 13.52
C GLY A 198 0.92 -8.42 12.22
N LEU A 199 -0.26 -9.02 11.94
CA LEU A 199 -0.51 -9.74 10.69
C LEU A 199 -0.54 -8.79 9.48
N ILE A 200 -1.14 -7.61 9.62
CA ILE A 200 -1.11 -6.59 8.57
C ILE A 200 0.33 -6.17 8.28
N SER A 201 1.13 -5.91 9.33
CA SER A 201 2.53 -5.53 9.22
C SER A 201 3.36 -6.60 8.50
N GLN A 202 3.17 -7.86 8.88
CA GLN A 202 3.85 -9.00 8.25
C GLN A 202 3.43 -9.17 6.79
N SER A 203 2.13 -9.10 6.50
CA SER A 203 1.56 -9.21 5.13
C SER A 203 2.07 -8.11 4.20
N LEU A 204 2.24 -6.91 4.72
CA LEU A 204 2.81 -5.77 3.98
C LEU A 204 4.34 -5.82 3.91
N GLY A 205 5.00 -6.69 4.64
CA GLY A 205 6.46 -6.78 4.71
C GLY A 205 7.10 -5.55 5.38
N HIS A 206 6.44 -4.94 6.36
CA HIS A 206 6.99 -3.83 7.13
C HIS A 206 7.98 -4.33 8.18
N SER A 207 8.92 -3.47 8.58
CA SER A 207 9.89 -3.74 9.64
C SER A 207 9.32 -3.48 11.04
N SER A 208 8.25 -2.69 11.15
CA SER A 208 7.60 -2.38 12.43
C SER A 208 6.12 -2.06 12.26
N ILE A 209 5.34 -2.27 13.33
CA ILE A 209 3.92 -1.91 13.42
C ILE A 209 3.74 -0.38 13.24
N ARG A 210 4.67 0.44 13.74
CA ARG A 210 4.62 1.90 13.57
C ARG A 210 4.57 2.31 12.10
N VAL A 211 5.32 1.63 11.24
CA VAL A 211 5.23 1.84 9.78
C VAL A 211 3.85 1.47 9.26
N THR A 212 3.26 0.36 9.74
CA THR A 212 1.92 -0.07 9.32
C THR A 212 0.86 0.96 9.70
N MET A 213 0.88 1.48 10.91
CA MET A 213 -0.07 2.51 11.36
C MET A 213 -0.09 3.75 10.44
N SER A 214 1.05 4.09 9.84
CA SER A 214 1.11 5.21 8.89
C SER A 214 0.33 4.98 7.59
N TYR A 215 -0.12 3.77 7.32
CA TYR A 215 -0.93 3.40 6.14
C TYR A 215 -2.42 3.41 6.40
N LEU A 216 -2.85 3.33 7.66
CA LEU A 216 -4.23 3.12 8.02
C LEU A 216 -5.01 4.43 7.99
N LYS A 217 -6.24 4.38 7.50
CA LYS A 217 -7.24 5.40 7.73
C LYS A 217 -7.85 5.16 9.12
N PRO A 218 -7.98 6.19 9.98
CA PRO A 218 -8.70 6.06 11.24
C PRO A 218 -10.12 5.52 11.05
N PHE A 219 -10.70 4.95 12.11
CA PHE A 219 -12.12 4.64 12.14
C PHE A 219 -12.94 5.93 12.10
N ASP A 220 -14.09 5.87 11.47
CA ASP A 220 -15.05 6.96 11.50
C ASP A 220 -15.66 7.08 12.93
N ALA A 221 -16.06 8.30 13.31
CA ALA A 221 -16.53 8.60 14.67
C ALA A 221 -17.69 7.67 15.12
N GLU A 222 -18.60 7.37 14.20
CA GLU A 222 -19.73 6.47 14.46
C GLU A 222 -19.31 5.07 14.93
N VAL A 223 -18.22 4.53 14.39
CA VAL A 223 -17.67 3.24 14.78
C VAL A 223 -17.08 3.33 16.20
N ILE A 224 -16.38 4.41 16.50
CA ILE A 224 -15.80 4.68 17.82
C ILE A 224 -16.93 4.81 18.86
N ASP A 225 -17.98 5.55 18.54
CA ASP A 225 -19.14 5.71 19.41
C ASP A 225 -19.89 4.39 19.65
N LYS A 226 -19.98 3.54 18.62
CA LYS A 226 -20.56 2.20 18.76
C LYS A 226 -19.75 1.36 19.75
N VAL A 227 -18.43 1.35 19.62
CA VAL A 227 -17.53 0.64 20.54
C VAL A 227 -17.68 1.18 21.96
N ASN A 228 -17.72 2.51 22.13
CA ASN A 228 -17.93 3.13 23.45
C ASN A 228 -19.26 2.69 24.08
N ARG A 229 -20.37 2.69 23.32
CA ARG A 229 -21.67 2.20 23.81
C ARG A 229 -21.61 0.73 24.22
N GLN A 230 -20.88 -0.12 23.49
CA GLN A 230 -20.70 -1.53 23.85
C GLN A 230 -19.94 -1.68 25.17
N VAL A 231 -18.84 -0.95 25.36
CA VAL A 231 -18.05 -0.95 26.60
C VAL A 231 -18.90 -0.49 27.78
N ILE A 232 -19.68 0.59 27.65
CA ILE A 232 -20.59 1.07 28.68
C ILE A 232 -21.65 0.03 29.03
N ALA A 233 -22.18 -0.67 28.02
CA ALA A 233 -23.18 -1.73 28.23
C ALA A 233 -22.63 -2.92 29.05
N LEU A 234 -21.37 -3.29 28.88
CA LEU A 234 -20.70 -4.31 29.70
C LEU A 234 -20.69 -3.95 31.18
N VAL A 235 -20.42 -2.67 31.49
CA VAL A 235 -20.38 -2.19 32.90
C VAL A 235 -21.80 -2.08 33.51
N LYS A 236 -22.79 -1.67 32.71
CA LYS A 236 -24.16 -1.45 33.19
C LYS A 236 -24.95 -2.73 33.46
N GLY A 237 -24.36 -3.91 33.29
CA GLY A 237 -25.00 -5.18 33.69
C GLY A 237 -26.28 -5.50 32.91
N SER A 238 -26.36 -5.15 31.63
CA SER A 238 -27.50 -5.54 30.79
C SER A 238 -27.61 -7.06 30.78
N LYS A 239 -28.71 -7.59 31.34
CA LYS A 239 -29.06 -9.01 31.40
C LYS A 239 -28.65 -9.67 30.07
N LYS A 240 -27.89 -10.77 30.20
CA LYS A 240 -27.40 -11.65 29.15
C LYS A 240 -28.36 -11.73 27.93
N LYS A 241 -28.12 -10.98 26.90
CA LYS A 241 -28.28 -11.47 25.54
C LYS A 241 -26.90 -11.94 25.10
N LYS A 242 -26.84 -13.24 24.76
CA LYS A 242 -25.64 -14.01 24.43
C LYS A 242 -24.56 -13.20 23.71
N VAL A 243 -23.34 -13.41 24.18
CA VAL A 243 -22.06 -12.97 23.61
C VAL A 243 -21.79 -13.66 22.26
N ASP A 244 -22.68 -13.56 21.31
CA ASP A 244 -22.49 -14.09 19.94
C ASP A 244 -21.87 -13.03 18.99
N SER A 245 -21.85 -11.76 19.44
CA SER A 245 -21.38 -10.66 18.57
C SER A 245 -19.87 -10.41 18.61
N ILE A 246 -19.16 -10.85 19.64
CA ILE A 246 -17.69 -10.71 19.73
C ILE A 246 -17.03 -11.81 18.91
N ASN A 247 -17.60 -13.01 18.84
CA ASN A 247 -17.11 -14.08 18.00
C ASN A 247 -17.36 -13.86 16.50
N MET A 248 -18.32 -13.01 16.11
CA MET A 248 -18.52 -12.62 14.71
C MET A 248 -17.45 -11.68 14.18
N LEU A 249 -16.76 -10.92 15.04
CA LEU A 249 -15.62 -10.08 14.63
C LEU A 249 -14.29 -10.85 14.58
N TYR A 250 -14.19 -11.99 15.26
CA TYR A 250 -12.96 -12.78 15.33
C TYR A 250 -13.12 -14.24 14.88
N GLY A 251 -14.34 -14.72 14.64
CA GLY A 251 -14.66 -16.15 14.46
C GLY A 251 -14.83 -16.66 13.05
N THR A 252 -14.74 -15.82 12.00
CA THR A 252 -14.93 -16.26 10.60
C THR A 252 -13.61 -16.53 9.88
N LEU A 253 -12.48 -16.63 10.58
CA LEU A 253 -11.15 -16.82 10.00
C LEU A 253 -10.48 -18.17 10.32
N LEU A 254 -11.24 -19.13 10.92
CA LEU A 254 -10.71 -20.46 11.26
C LEU A 254 -11.62 -21.60 10.77
N ARG A 255 -12.20 -21.49 9.59
CA ARG A 255 -12.69 -22.65 8.83
C ARG A 255 -12.32 -22.53 7.37
#